data_dc9430a76ab5e151ea7d30ea48329690
#
_entry.id   dc9430a76ab5e151ea7d30ea48329690
#
_cell.length_a   1.000
_cell.length_b   1.000
_cell.length_c   1.000
_cell.angle_alpha   90.00
_cell.angle_beta   90.00
_cell.angle_gamma   90.00
#
_symmetry.space_group_name_H-M   'P 1'
#
loop_
_entity.id
_entity.type
_entity.pdbx_description
1 polymer ?
#
loop_
_entity_poly.entity_id
_entity_poly.type
_entity_poly.pdbx_seq_one_letter_code
_entity_poly.pdbx_strand_id
1 'polypeptide(L)'
;MIRQATTPRAKLRFYNACRGKLCLGATMPLALELLGKSQPGRFFAGPTLALDIGGSTAWMAGHANPEELAGFLTFCGCSAVVLDEAEAAPPAGWTRARSHTIFGLTPGRQLPEPEADEALWASLTFDRDPPARPVAEALFPARPARRDDFYSELCTKRSRGRARVWALWQGKTLACTVGAYALANGQAYMACGETAEPLRGRGIGGRLIVRLANELSAEGFQPVFLCAPERVHFYTRLGFEKLGEYARYEAPAK
;
A
#
# COMPACT_ATOMS: atom_id res chain seq x y z
N MET A 1 -24.94 1.50 11.63
CA MET A 1 -24.38 0.40 12.45
C MET A 1 -23.31 -0.32 11.64
N ILE A 2 -22.10 -0.42 12.17
CA ILE A 2 -20.92 -1.09 11.60
C ILE A 2 -21.01 -2.59 11.93
N ARG A 3 -20.76 -3.46 10.95
CA ARG A 3 -20.84 -4.93 11.08
C ARG A 3 -19.70 -5.61 10.32
N GLN A 4 -19.35 -6.83 10.70
CA GLN A 4 -18.38 -7.63 9.95
C GLN A 4 -18.83 -7.85 8.51
N ALA A 5 -17.88 -7.76 7.56
CA ALA A 5 -18.12 -7.94 6.13
C ALA A 5 -18.14 -9.44 5.72
N THR A 6 -18.97 -10.25 6.42
CA THR A 6 -19.09 -11.70 6.21
C THR A 6 -20.23 -12.08 5.28
N THR A 7 -21.35 -11.32 5.30
CA THR A 7 -22.51 -11.59 4.45
C THR A 7 -22.35 -10.97 3.05
N PRO A 8 -23.01 -11.47 2.01
CA PRO A 8 -22.97 -10.88 0.64
C PRO A 8 -23.33 -9.39 0.64
N ARG A 9 -24.35 -8.99 1.41
CA ARG A 9 -24.77 -7.59 1.52
C ARG A 9 -23.71 -6.71 2.19
N ALA A 10 -23.04 -7.20 3.24
CA ALA A 10 -21.99 -6.45 3.93
C ALA A 10 -20.74 -6.34 3.04
N LYS A 11 -20.37 -7.39 2.31
CA LYS A 11 -19.28 -7.36 1.33
C LYS A 11 -19.55 -6.38 0.20
N LEU A 12 -20.78 -6.35 -0.33
CA LEU A 12 -21.16 -5.39 -1.36
C LEU A 12 -21.02 -3.94 -0.86
N ARG A 13 -21.45 -3.64 0.38
CA ARG A 13 -21.25 -2.32 0.99
C ARG A 13 -19.76 -1.98 1.12
N PHE A 14 -18.95 -2.94 1.57
CA PHE A 14 -17.51 -2.77 1.68
C PHE A 14 -16.88 -2.41 0.32
N TYR A 15 -17.18 -3.16 -0.72
CA TYR A 15 -16.68 -2.89 -2.07
C TYR A 15 -17.16 -1.54 -2.61
N ASN A 16 -18.42 -1.17 -2.37
CA ASN A 16 -18.95 0.12 -2.80
C ASN A 16 -18.26 1.29 -2.10
N ALA A 17 -17.99 1.20 -0.80
CA ALA A 17 -17.27 2.23 -0.06
C ALA A 17 -15.81 2.40 -0.54
N CYS A 18 -15.18 1.32 -1.02
CA CYS A 18 -13.82 1.36 -1.56
C CYS A 18 -13.74 1.83 -3.03
N ARG A 19 -14.87 1.87 -3.75
CA ARG A 19 -14.89 2.20 -5.19
C ARG A 19 -14.34 3.59 -5.45
N GLY A 20 -13.38 3.69 -6.38
CA GLY A 20 -12.76 4.97 -6.78
C GLY A 20 -11.76 5.55 -5.78
N LYS A 21 -11.55 4.90 -4.62
CA LYS A 21 -10.57 5.37 -3.65
C LYS A 21 -9.16 5.02 -4.10
N LEU A 22 -8.27 6.00 -4.13
CA LEU A 22 -6.86 5.77 -4.45
C LEU A 22 -6.20 4.90 -3.38
N CYS A 23 -5.36 3.98 -3.77
CA CYS A 23 -4.72 2.99 -2.91
C CYS A 23 -5.71 2.04 -2.20
N LEU A 24 -6.65 2.56 -1.41
CA LEU A 24 -7.63 1.76 -0.66
C LEU A 24 -8.59 1.02 -1.58
N GLY A 25 -8.88 1.55 -2.77
CA GLY A 25 -9.70 0.91 -3.79
C GLY A 25 -9.09 -0.36 -4.38
N ALA A 26 -7.77 -0.51 -4.32
CA ALA A 26 -7.09 -1.75 -4.69
C ALA A 26 -6.82 -2.65 -3.48
N THR A 27 -6.28 -2.07 -2.40
CA THR A 27 -5.76 -2.86 -1.27
C THR A 27 -6.85 -3.51 -0.43
N MET A 28 -7.89 -2.76 -0.04
CA MET A 28 -8.92 -3.26 0.87
C MET A 28 -9.84 -4.32 0.23
N PRO A 29 -10.37 -4.15 -1.01
CA PRO A 29 -11.13 -5.20 -1.68
C PRO A 29 -10.33 -6.48 -1.89
N LEU A 30 -9.07 -6.36 -2.31
CA LEU A 30 -8.20 -7.52 -2.50
C LEU A 30 -7.91 -8.23 -1.17
N ALA A 31 -7.67 -7.48 -0.09
CA ALA A 31 -7.47 -8.06 1.23
C ALA A 31 -8.72 -8.81 1.71
N LEU A 32 -9.91 -8.24 1.55
CA LEU A 32 -11.18 -8.94 1.88
C LEU A 32 -11.37 -10.21 1.04
N GLU A 33 -11.06 -10.18 -0.26
CA GLU A 33 -11.13 -11.34 -1.15
C GLU A 33 -10.22 -12.47 -0.68
N LEU A 34 -8.96 -12.15 -0.37
CA LEU A 34 -7.93 -13.14 -0.04
C LEU A 34 -7.98 -13.62 1.40
N LEU A 35 -8.26 -12.75 2.35
CA LEU A 35 -8.11 -12.99 3.78
C LEU A 35 -9.45 -13.00 4.55
N GLY A 36 -10.55 -12.58 3.93
CA GLY A 36 -11.83 -12.41 4.62
C GLY A 36 -12.40 -13.69 5.22
N LYS A 37 -12.02 -14.87 4.72
CA LYS A 37 -12.41 -16.17 5.31
C LYS A 37 -11.52 -16.57 6.48
N SER A 38 -10.21 -16.32 6.40
CA SER A 38 -9.23 -16.68 7.44
C SER A 38 -9.14 -15.64 8.56
N GLN A 39 -9.50 -14.38 8.26
CA GLN A 39 -9.45 -13.25 9.20
C GLN A 39 -10.81 -12.50 9.25
N PRO A 40 -11.90 -13.16 9.66
CA PRO A 40 -13.24 -12.56 9.60
C PRO A 40 -13.38 -11.32 10.51
N GLY A 41 -12.61 -11.25 11.60
CA GLY A 41 -12.58 -10.11 12.52
C GLY A 41 -11.82 -8.89 12.03
N ARG A 42 -11.31 -8.89 10.79
CA ARG A 42 -10.51 -7.81 10.22
C ARG A 42 -11.36 -6.79 9.44
N PHE A 43 -12.39 -7.26 8.74
CA PHE A 43 -13.11 -6.45 7.76
C PHE A 43 -14.51 -6.10 8.22
N PHE A 44 -14.84 -4.80 8.21
CA PHE A 44 -16.16 -4.31 8.64
C PHE A 44 -16.74 -3.35 7.60
N ALA A 45 -18.07 -3.30 7.52
CA ALA A 45 -18.81 -2.42 6.64
C ALA A 45 -19.97 -1.74 7.36
N GLY A 46 -20.16 -0.45 7.07
CA GLY A 46 -21.35 0.34 7.37
C GLY A 46 -22.19 0.58 6.12
N PRO A 47 -23.20 1.46 6.19
CA PRO A 47 -23.95 1.88 4.99
C PRO A 47 -23.06 2.50 3.91
N THR A 48 -22.12 3.35 4.32
CA THR A 48 -21.22 4.16 3.49
C THR A 48 -19.75 4.02 3.90
N LEU A 49 -19.42 2.97 4.64
CA LEU A 49 -18.12 2.78 5.29
C LEU A 49 -17.56 1.39 4.99
N ALA A 50 -16.26 1.31 4.76
CA ALA A 50 -15.45 0.11 4.84
C ALA A 50 -14.26 0.32 5.80
N LEU A 51 -13.98 -0.67 6.65
CA LEU A 51 -12.82 -0.69 7.53
C LEU A 51 -12.03 -1.99 7.32
N ASP A 52 -10.71 -1.85 7.18
CA ASP A 52 -9.73 -2.93 7.25
C ASP A 52 -8.87 -2.71 8.49
N ILE A 53 -9.03 -3.57 9.50
CA ILE A 53 -8.34 -3.44 10.80
C ILE A 53 -7.17 -4.41 10.84
N GLY A 54 -5.95 -3.88 10.79
CA GLY A 54 -4.71 -4.63 10.91
C GLY A 54 -3.96 -4.27 12.20
N GLY A 55 -3.89 -5.19 13.14
CA GLY A 55 -3.36 -4.92 14.48
C GLY A 55 -4.16 -3.81 15.17
N SER A 56 -3.50 -2.73 15.60
CA SER A 56 -4.13 -1.58 16.25
C SER A 56 -4.47 -0.41 15.30
N THR A 57 -4.35 -0.62 13.98
CA THR A 57 -4.61 0.43 12.98
C THR A 57 -5.77 0.03 12.07
N ALA A 58 -6.74 0.92 11.90
CA ALA A 58 -7.81 0.81 10.93
C ALA A 58 -7.49 1.63 9.67
N TRP A 59 -7.74 1.07 8.48
CA TRP A 59 -7.81 1.77 7.21
C TRP A 59 -9.27 1.98 6.86
N MET A 60 -9.65 3.21 6.55
CA MET A 60 -11.04 3.60 6.37
C MET A 60 -11.29 4.17 4.97
N ALA A 61 -12.26 3.61 4.28
CA ALA A 61 -12.83 4.17 3.05
C ALA A 61 -14.30 4.56 3.29
N GLY A 62 -14.73 5.71 2.73
CA GLY A 62 -16.05 6.26 2.95
C GLY A 62 -16.18 6.99 4.29
N HIS A 63 -17.40 7.13 4.82
CA HIS A 63 -17.69 7.96 5.99
C HIS A 63 -18.64 7.26 6.99
N ALA A 64 -18.57 7.71 8.24
CA ALA A 64 -19.44 7.30 9.33
C ALA A 64 -19.69 8.47 10.29
N ASN A 65 -20.66 8.32 11.19
CA ASN A 65 -20.81 9.27 12.31
C ASN A 65 -19.54 9.21 13.20
N PRO A 66 -18.93 10.37 13.57
CA PRO A 66 -17.68 10.40 14.33
C PRO A 66 -17.73 9.72 15.69
N GLU A 67 -18.83 9.84 16.43
CA GLU A 67 -19.00 9.20 17.74
C GLU A 67 -19.15 7.68 17.61
N GLU A 68 -19.99 7.21 16.65
CA GLU A 68 -20.13 5.78 16.35
C GLU A 68 -18.81 5.18 15.94
N LEU A 69 -18.04 5.88 15.10
CA LEU A 69 -16.73 5.44 14.64
C LEU A 69 -15.72 5.36 15.79
N ALA A 70 -15.64 6.39 16.63
CA ALA A 70 -14.73 6.42 17.78
C ALA A 70 -15.02 5.27 18.75
N GLY A 71 -16.29 5.08 19.12
CA GLY A 71 -16.72 3.99 19.99
C GLY A 71 -16.41 2.61 19.39
N PHE A 72 -16.67 2.42 18.10
CA PHE A 72 -16.39 1.18 17.39
C PHE A 72 -14.90 0.87 17.32
N LEU A 73 -14.07 1.83 16.95
CA LEU A 73 -12.63 1.65 16.86
C LEU A 73 -12.00 1.35 18.22
N THR A 74 -12.46 2.03 19.28
CA THR A 74 -12.05 1.75 20.67
C THR A 74 -12.45 0.34 21.10
N PHE A 75 -13.66 -0.11 20.79
CA PHE A 75 -14.11 -1.49 21.04
C PHE A 75 -13.24 -2.53 20.32
N CYS A 76 -12.82 -2.24 19.09
CA CYS A 76 -11.91 -3.10 18.32
C CYS A 76 -10.44 -3.03 18.78
N GLY A 77 -10.10 -2.23 19.78
CA GLY A 77 -8.73 -2.06 20.26
C GLY A 77 -7.83 -1.26 19.32
N CYS A 78 -8.41 -0.46 18.42
CA CYS A 78 -7.65 0.39 17.54
C CYS A 78 -7.09 1.60 18.29
N SER A 79 -5.80 1.88 18.07
CA SER A 79 -5.14 3.10 18.54
C SER A 79 -4.91 4.11 17.41
N ALA A 80 -5.17 3.72 16.16
CA ALA A 80 -5.02 4.62 15.01
C ALA A 80 -6.04 4.31 13.91
N VAL A 81 -6.40 5.34 13.14
CA VAL A 81 -7.15 5.22 11.89
C VAL A 81 -6.51 6.08 10.81
N VAL A 82 -6.53 5.57 9.57
CA VAL A 82 -6.08 6.31 8.38
C VAL A 82 -7.30 6.51 7.47
N LEU A 83 -7.56 7.75 7.10
CA LEU A 83 -8.74 8.16 6.32
C LEU A 83 -8.43 9.33 5.38
N ASP A 84 -9.32 9.58 4.43
CA ASP A 84 -9.34 10.75 3.58
C ASP A 84 -10.17 11.86 4.24
N GLU A 85 -9.51 12.94 4.68
CA GLU A 85 -10.17 14.08 5.33
C GLU A 85 -11.10 14.86 4.39
N ALA A 86 -10.91 14.77 3.08
CA ALA A 86 -11.81 15.39 2.12
C ALA A 86 -13.18 14.71 2.07
N GLU A 87 -13.27 13.46 2.54
CA GLU A 87 -14.46 12.62 2.45
C GLU A 87 -15.09 12.27 3.80
N ALA A 88 -14.29 12.28 4.86
CA ALA A 88 -14.72 11.81 6.18
C ALA A 88 -14.24 12.68 7.32
N ALA A 89 -15.14 12.97 8.25
CA ALA A 89 -14.74 13.52 9.54
C ALA A 89 -13.96 12.48 10.36
N PRO A 90 -12.95 12.92 11.13
CA PRO A 90 -12.21 12.03 12.02
C PRO A 90 -13.11 11.49 13.16
N PRO A 91 -12.70 10.37 13.80
CA PRO A 91 -13.41 9.89 15.00
C PRO A 91 -13.42 10.96 16.10
N ALA A 92 -14.53 11.08 16.82
CA ALA A 92 -14.68 12.06 17.88
C ALA A 92 -13.60 11.90 18.96
N GLY A 93 -12.92 13.01 19.30
CA GLY A 93 -11.87 13.04 20.31
C GLY A 93 -10.50 12.48 19.89
N TRP A 94 -10.34 12.02 18.64
CA TRP A 94 -9.06 11.55 18.12
C TRP A 94 -8.23 12.72 17.57
N THR A 95 -6.91 12.65 17.68
CA THR A 95 -5.99 13.72 17.26
C THR A 95 -5.24 13.35 15.99
N ARG A 96 -5.09 14.35 15.10
CA ARG A 96 -4.32 14.20 13.86
C ARG A 96 -2.83 14.06 14.20
N ALA A 97 -2.22 12.94 13.79
CA ALA A 97 -0.82 12.64 14.07
C ALA A 97 0.09 12.95 12.88
N ARG A 98 -0.29 12.52 11.68
CA ARG A 98 0.51 12.73 10.46
C ARG A 98 -0.32 12.57 9.20
N SER A 99 0.27 13.00 8.06
CA SER A 99 -0.27 12.79 6.72
C SER A 99 0.55 11.79 5.93
N HIS A 100 -0.11 11.19 4.94
CA HIS A 100 0.51 10.38 3.88
C HIS A 100 0.07 10.96 2.54
N THR A 101 1.01 11.50 1.77
CA THR A 101 0.72 11.95 0.41
C THR A 101 0.49 10.74 -0.49
N ILE A 102 -0.57 10.79 -1.30
CA ILE A 102 -0.82 9.81 -2.36
C ILE A 102 -0.12 10.30 -3.62
N PHE A 103 0.82 9.52 -4.11
CA PHE A 103 1.42 9.71 -5.42
C PHE A 103 0.91 8.67 -6.41
N GLY A 104 0.96 9.02 -7.68
CA GLY A 104 0.61 8.09 -8.73
C GLY A 104 1.03 8.55 -10.11
N LEU A 105 0.62 7.75 -11.08
CA LEU A 105 0.81 8.00 -12.50
C LEU A 105 -0.51 7.75 -13.23
N THR A 106 -0.93 8.66 -14.07
CA THR A 106 -2.12 8.46 -14.91
C THR A 106 -1.91 7.28 -15.86
N PRO A 107 -2.90 6.37 -16.05
CA PRO A 107 -2.79 5.26 -16.99
C PRO A 107 -2.38 5.73 -18.39
N GLY A 108 -1.45 5.02 -19.03
CA GLY A 108 -0.90 5.36 -20.34
C GLY A 108 0.19 6.42 -20.34
N ARG A 109 0.34 7.20 -19.25
CA ARG A 109 1.46 8.13 -19.11
C ARG A 109 2.76 7.38 -18.80
N GLN A 110 3.87 7.89 -19.35
CA GLN A 110 5.22 7.39 -19.11
C GLN A 110 6.07 8.47 -18.44
N LEU A 111 6.86 8.08 -17.46
CA LEU A 111 7.87 8.94 -16.85
C LEU A 111 9.22 8.77 -17.58
N PRO A 112 10.02 9.83 -17.72
CA PRO A 112 11.37 9.71 -18.21
C PRO A 112 12.19 8.83 -17.26
N GLU A 113 13.07 8.03 -17.81
CA GLU A 113 13.96 7.20 -16.99
C GLU A 113 14.95 8.11 -16.24
N PRO A 114 15.00 8.06 -14.90
CA PRO A 114 15.89 8.93 -14.14
C PRO A 114 17.33 8.47 -14.26
N GLU A 115 18.24 9.44 -14.09
CA GLU A 115 19.66 9.17 -14.04
C GLU A 115 20.00 8.16 -12.93
N ALA A 116 20.92 7.26 -13.24
CA ALA A 116 21.51 6.32 -12.30
C ALA A 116 22.98 6.10 -12.66
N ASP A 117 23.73 5.51 -11.74
CA ASP A 117 25.09 5.05 -12.01
C ASP A 117 25.05 3.93 -13.05
N GLU A 118 25.44 4.24 -14.29
CA GLU A 118 25.34 3.31 -15.42
C GLU A 118 26.26 2.10 -15.27
N ALA A 119 27.47 2.28 -14.71
CA ALA A 119 28.41 1.18 -14.48
C ALA A 119 27.85 0.21 -13.43
N LEU A 120 27.29 0.74 -12.35
CA LEU A 120 26.60 -0.07 -11.34
C LEU A 120 25.39 -0.76 -11.95
N TRP A 121 24.49 -0.02 -12.63
CA TRP A 121 23.29 -0.57 -13.24
C TRP A 121 23.62 -1.74 -14.17
N ALA A 122 24.62 -1.59 -15.04
CA ALA A 122 25.06 -2.63 -15.96
C ALA A 122 25.66 -3.87 -15.27
N SER A 123 26.18 -3.71 -14.05
CA SER A 123 26.73 -4.82 -13.26
C SER A 123 25.65 -5.63 -12.50
N LEU A 124 24.43 -5.15 -12.46
CA LEU A 124 23.34 -5.81 -11.73
C LEU A 124 22.50 -6.71 -12.64
N THR A 125 22.07 -7.85 -12.13
CA THR A 125 21.16 -8.75 -12.84
C THR A 125 19.72 -8.36 -12.51
N PHE A 126 18.94 -8.07 -13.53
CA PHE A 126 17.51 -7.75 -13.40
C PHE A 126 16.67 -9.02 -13.37
N ASP A 127 15.75 -9.08 -12.39
CA ASP A 127 14.85 -10.21 -12.16
C ASP A 127 13.41 -9.70 -12.04
N ARG A 128 12.54 -10.19 -12.91
CA ARG A 128 11.12 -9.84 -12.96
C ARG A 128 10.24 -10.68 -12.03
N ASP A 129 10.79 -11.76 -11.49
CA ASP A 129 10.06 -12.69 -10.62
C ASP A 129 10.94 -13.24 -9.48
N PRO A 130 11.54 -12.34 -8.65
CA PRO A 130 12.47 -12.75 -7.61
C PRO A 130 11.81 -13.67 -6.60
N PRO A 131 12.55 -14.61 -5.98
CA PRO A 131 12.06 -15.40 -4.87
C PRO A 131 11.51 -14.51 -3.75
N ALA A 132 10.32 -14.85 -3.22
CA ALA A 132 9.63 -14.02 -2.24
C ALA A 132 10.37 -13.92 -0.89
N ARG A 133 11.13 -14.97 -0.51
CA ARG A 133 11.83 -15.00 0.78
C ARG A 133 12.92 -13.94 0.89
N PRO A 134 13.88 -13.83 -0.03
CA PRO A 134 14.88 -12.76 -0.01
C PRO A 134 14.28 -11.34 -0.03
N VAL A 135 13.18 -11.15 -0.78
CA VAL A 135 12.46 -9.87 -0.78
C VAL A 135 11.91 -9.55 0.61
N ALA A 136 11.25 -10.50 1.27
CA ALA A 136 10.71 -10.32 2.62
C ALA A 136 11.81 -10.06 3.66
N GLU A 137 12.95 -10.73 3.53
CA GLU A 137 14.12 -10.54 4.39
C GLU A 137 14.74 -9.16 4.25
N ALA A 138 14.87 -8.65 3.04
CA ALA A 138 15.37 -7.30 2.77
C ALA A 138 14.44 -6.21 3.30
N LEU A 139 13.13 -6.40 3.19
CA LEU A 139 12.14 -5.42 3.64
C LEU A 139 11.93 -5.40 5.16
N PHE A 140 12.08 -6.54 5.83
CA PHE A 140 11.78 -6.69 7.26
C PHE A 140 12.89 -7.43 8.01
N PRO A 141 14.18 -6.98 7.95
CA PRO A 141 15.31 -7.72 8.52
C PRO A 141 15.19 -7.88 10.04
N ALA A 142 14.70 -6.86 10.75
CA ALA A 142 14.58 -6.84 12.21
C ALA A 142 13.19 -7.20 12.75
N ARG A 143 12.27 -7.66 11.89
CA ARG A 143 10.85 -7.90 12.26
C ARG A 143 10.38 -9.28 11.75
N PRO A 144 10.80 -10.39 12.38
CA PRO A 144 10.55 -11.75 11.85
C PRO A 144 9.06 -12.06 11.64
N ALA A 145 8.19 -11.75 12.61
CA ALA A 145 6.74 -11.98 12.45
C ALA A 145 6.18 -11.21 11.25
N ARG A 146 6.52 -9.91 11.09
CA ARG A 146 6.07 -9.11 9.94
C ARG A 146 6.63 -9.64 8.62
N ARG A 147 7.86 -10.13 8.62
CA ARG A 147 8.51 -10.73 7.46
C ARG A 147 7.76 -11.99 7.00
N ASP A 148 7.39 -12.87 7.93
CA ASP A 148 6.72 -14.13 7.61
C ASP A 148 5.27 -13.90 7.16
N ASP A 149 4.55 -12.93 7.78
CA ASP A 149 3.24 -12.47 7.31
C ASP A 149 3.33 -11.92 5.88
N PHE A 150 4.28 -11.03 5.63
CA PHE A 150 4.50 -10.44 4.31
C PHE A 150 4.85 -11.49 3.27
N TYR A 151 5.74 -12.44 3.59
CA TYR A 151 6.10 -13.54 2.71
C TYR A 151 4.87 -14.35 2.31
N SER A 152 4.06 -14.75 3.28
CA SER A 152 2.84 -15.54 3.04
C SER A 152 1.82 -14.78 2.18
N GLU A 153 1.60 -13.51 2.50
CA GLU A 153 0.71 -12.63 1.74
C GLU A 153 1.20 -12.43 0.31
N LEU A 154 2.50 -12.18 0.11
CA LEU A 154 3.12 -12.00 -1.20
C LEU A 154 2.97 -13.26 -2.06
N CYS A 155 3.27 -14.44 -1.52
CA CYS A 155 3.09 -15.71 -2.22
C CYS A 155 1.64 -15.90 -2.66
N THR A 156 0.68 -15.62 -1.77
CA THR A 156 -0.75 -15.72 -2.06
C THR A 156 -1.18 -14.75 -3.17
N LYS A 157 -0.71 -13.51 -3.14
CA LYS A 157 -1.04 -12.51 -4.16
C LYS A 157 -0.40 -12.85 -5.51
N ARG A 158 0.86 -13.28 -5.52
CA ARG A 158 1.57 -13.67 -6.75
C ARG A 158 0.93 -14.87 -7.44
N SER A 159 0.58 -15.92 -6.68
CA SER A 159 -0.09 -17.11 -7.24
C SER A 159 -1.43 -16.82 -7.92
N ARG A 160 -2.01 -15.65 -7.65
CA ARG A 160 -3.27 -15.16 -8.24
C ARG A 160 -3.08 -14.02 -9.23
N GLY A 161 -1.85 -13.68 -9.60
CA GLY A 161 -1.55 -12.55 -10.49
C GLY A 161 -1.92 -11.18 -9.89
N ARG A 162 -1.98 -11.07 -8.54
CA ARG A 162 -2.41 -9.85 -7.83
C ARG A 162 -1.25 -9.06 -7.24
N ALA A 163 -0.01 -9.49 -7.47
CA ALA A 163 1.19 -8.76 -7.12
C ALA A 163 2.28 -8.96 -8.16
N ARG A 164 3.13 -7.96 -8.33
CA ARG A 164 4.32 -7.96 -9.19
C ARG A 164 5.47 -7.38 -8.41
N VAL A 165 6.59 -8.08 -8.37
CA VAL A 165 7.80 -7.63 -7.68
C VAL A 165 8.98 -7.81 -8.61
N TRP A 166 9.83 -6.80 -8.67
CA TRP A 166 11.08 -6.81 -9.42
C TRP A 166 12.26 -6.65 -8.47
N ALA A 167 13.37 -7.20 -8.87
CA ALA A 167 14.63 -7.09 -8.13
C ALA A 167 15.81 -6.83 -9.05
N LEU A 168 16.84 -6.26 -8.44
CA LEU A 168 18.20 -6.19 -8.97
C LEU A 168 19.12 -6.97 -8.05
N TRP A 169 19.97 -7.81 -8.61
CA TRP A 169 20.90 -8.66 -7.87
C TRP A 169 22.34 -8.27 -8.16
N GLN A 170 23.16 -8.24 -7.12
CA GLN A 170 24.61 -8.19 -7.23
C GLN A 170 25.16 -9.58 -6.87
N GLY A 171 25.45 -10.40 -7.88
CA GLY A 171 25.70 -11.82 -7.67
C GLY A 171 24.51 -12.52 -7.01
N LYS A 172 24.68 -12.99 -5.77
CA LYS A 172 23.60 -13.65 -4.99
C LYS A 172 22.93 -12.71 -3.98
N THR A 173 23.34 -11.45 -3.90
CA THR A 173 22.82 -10.49 -2.92
C THR A 173 21.76 -9.61 -3.56
N LEU A 174 20.63 -9.44 -2.89
CA LEU A 174 19.56 -8.52 -3.32
C LEU A 174 20.04 -7.07 -3.18
N ALA A 175 20.23 -6.41 -4.33
CA ALA A 175 20.73 -5.03 -4.41
C ALA A 175 19.59 -4.01 -4.28
N CYS A 176 18.46 -4.28 -4.95
CA CYS A 176 17.29 -3.41 -4.91
C CYS A 176 16.03 -4.21 -5.21
N THR A 177 14.91 -3.82 -4.63
CA THR A 177 13.60 -4.38 -4.96
C THR A 177 12.52 -3.31 -4.97
N VAL A 178 11.53 -3.49 -5.81
CA VAL A 178 10.29 -2.70 -5.86
C VAL A 178 9.12 -3.61 -6.19
N GLY A 179 7.89 -3.23 -5.78
CA GLY A 179 6.74 -4.04 -6.10
C GLY A 179 5.42 -3.29 -6.13
N ALA A 180 4.49 -3.82 -6.90
CA ALA A 180 3.06 -3.57 -6.80
C ALA A 180 2.42 -4.72 -6.02
N TYR A 181 1.91 -4.43 -4.84
CA TYR A 181 1.43 -5.44 -3.88
C TYR A 181 -0.10 -5.56 -3.84
N ALA A 182 -0.81 -4.80 -4.69
CA ALA A 182 -2.20 -5.02 -5.01
C ALA A 182 -2.48 -4.57 -6.45
N LEU A 183 -2.75 -5.53 -7.32
CA LEU A 183 -3.24 -5.30 -8.68
C LEU A 183 -4.75 -5.60 -8.70
N ALA A 184 -5.56 -4.55 -8.58
CA ALA A 184 -7.00 -4.68 -8.50
C ALA A 184 -7.72 -3.37 -8.90
N ASN A 185 -8.92 -3.48 -9.45
CA ASN A 185 -9.79 -2.35 -9.77
C ASN A 185 -9.11 -1.26 -10.61
N GLY A 186 -8.26 -1.65 -11.58
CA GLY A 186 -7.53 -0.72 -12.43
C GLY A 186 -6.38 0.02 -11.74
N GLN A 187 -6.08 -0.27 -10.48
CA GLN A 187 -4.96 0.30 -9.75
C GLN A 187 -3.86 -0.72 -9.50
N ALA A 188 -2.62 -0.24 -9.47
CA ALA A 188 -1.44 -0.98 -9.02
C ALA A 188 -0.87 -0.29 -7.78
N TYR A 189 -1.18 -0.81 -6.59
CA TYR A 189 -0.65 -0.25 -5.35
C TYR A 189 0.81 -0.63 -5.18
N MET A 190 1.71 0.33 -5.41
CA MET A 190 3.14 0.18 -5.25
C MET A 190 3.54 0.47 -3.80
N ALA A 191 4.44 -0.32 -3.24
CA ALA A 191 4.93 -0.13 -1.87
C ALA A 191 6.27 -0.85 -1.67
N CYS A 192 6.85 -0.68 -0.47
CA CYS A 192 7.96 -1.50 0.00
C CYS A 192 9.14 -1.57 -0.99
N GLY A 193 9.56 -0.43 -1.55
CA GLY A 193 10.81 -0.34 -2.29
C GLY A 193 12.00 -0.28 -1.33
N GLU A 194 13.03 -1.08 -1.55
CA GLU A 194 14.26 -1.08 -0.74
C GLU A 194 15.49 -1.16 -1.64
N THR A 195 16.52 -0.43 -1.26
CA THR A 195 17.85 -0.50 -1.88
C THR A 195 18.86 -0.79 -0.79
N ALA A 196 19.73 -1.78 -0.99
CA ALA A 196 20.78 -2.15 -0.07
C ALA A 196 21.63 -0.92 0.29
N GLU A 197 21.91 -0.74 1.56
CA GLU A 197 22.52 0.49 2.12
C GLU A 197 23.78 0.94 1.35
N PRO A 198 24.74 0.07 1.00
CA PRO A 198 25.95 0.49 0.26
C PRO A 198 25.68 1.00 -1.15
N LEU A 199 24.47 0.76 -1.70
CA LEU A 199 24.10 1.12 -3.07
C LEU A 199 23.11 2.28 -3.13
N ARG A 200 22.73 2.85 -1.98
CA ARG A 200 21.83 4.01 -1.90
C ARG A 200 22.52 5.27 -2.49
N GLY A 201 21.68 6.22 -2.93
CA GLY A 201 22.16 7.47 -3.52
C GLY A 201 22.67 7.36 -4.96
N ARG A 202 22.75 6.16 -5.55
CA ARG A 202 23.26 5.90 -6.90
C ARG A 202 22.16 5.82 -7.98
N GLY A 203 20.94 6.24 -7.69
CA GLY A 203 19.83 6.33 -8.65
C GLY A 203 19.12 5.02 -9.00
N ILE A 204 19.68 3.84 -8.66
CA ILE A 204 19.15 2.53 -9.09
C ILE A 204 17.72 2.27 -8.60
N GLY A 205 17.39 2.66 -7.36
CA GLY A 205 16.04 2.49 -6.79
C GLY A 205 15.01 3.35 -7.52
N GLY A 206 15.35 4.60 -7.82
CA GLY A 206 14.48 5.51 -8.58
C GLY A 206 14.22 5.00 -10.00
N ARG A 207 15.25 4.54 -10.70
CA ARG A 207 15.11 3.95 -12.02
C ARG A 207 14.24 2.70 -12.02
N LEU A 208 14.42 1.81 -11.05
CA LEU A 208 13.62 0.59 -10.95
C LEU A 208 12.15 0.90 -10.66
N ILE A 209 11.85 1.86 -9.76
CA ILE A 209 10.50 2.34 -9.45
C ILE A 209 9.81 2.90 -10.71
N VAL A 210 10.50 3.78 -11.45
CA VAL A 210 9.95 4.39 -12.67
C VAL A 210 9.69 3.35 -13.74
N ARG A 211 10.60 2.41 -13.97
CA ARG A 211 10.40 1.32 -14.93
C ARG A 211 9.19 0.47 -14.59
N LEU A 212 9.02 0.07 -13.31
CA LEU A 212 7.84 -0.70 -12.91
C LEU A 212 6.55 0.11 -13.08
N ALA A 213 6.55 1.38 -12.68
CA ALA A 213 5.38 2.24 -12.84
C ALA A 213 4.99 2.43 -14.31
N ASN A 214 5.98 2.63 -15.19
CA ASN A 214 5.78 2.76 -16.62
C ASN A 214 5.19 1.48 -17.24
N GLU A 215 5.70 0.30 -16.87
CA GLU A 215 5.16 -0.97 -17.35
C GLU A 215 3.69 -1.16 -16.90
N LEU A 216 3.40 -0.92 -15.62
CA LEU A 216 2.03 -1.02 -15.09
C LEU A 216 1.08 -0.02 -15.76
N SER A 217 1.54 1.22 -16.00
CA SER A 217 0.79 2.25 -16.69
C SER A 217 0.50 1.88 -18.15
N ALA A 218 1.46 1.31 -18.85
CA ALA A 218 1.29 0.81 -20.23
C ALA A 218 0.28 -0.34 -20.32
N GLU A 219 0.16 -1.15 -19.27
CA GLU A 219 -0.84 -2.21 -19.14
C GLU A 219 -2.24 -1.70 -18.73
N GLY A 220 -2.41 -0.38 -18.57
CA GLY A 220 -3.69 0.25 -18.23
C GLY A 220 -3.98 0.33 -16.73
N PHE A 221 -3.03 -0.06 -15.86
CA PHE A 221 -3.18 0.21 -14.43
C PHE A 221 -2.84 1.67 -14.12
N GLN A 222 -3.42 2.17 -13.04
CA GLN A 222 -2.96 3.38 -12.38
C GLN A 222 -1.97 3.01 -11.26
N PRO A 223 -0.64 3.21 -11.43
CA PRO A 223 0.30 3.11 -10.32
C PRO A 223 -0.03 4.13 -9.26
N VAL A 224 -0.21 3.70 -8.01
CA VAL A 224 -0.50 4.56 -6.85
C VAL A 224 0.24 4.08 -5.63
N PHE A 225 0.66 4.99 -4.76
CA PHE A 225 1.34 4.64 -3.51
C PHE A 225 1.22 5.73 -2.45
N LEU A 226 1.38 5.31 -1.19
CA LEU A 226 1.44 6.20 -0.05
C LEU A 226 2.89 6.59 0.23
N CYS A 227 3.11 7.87 0.43
CA CYS A 227 4.41 8.46 0.68
C CYS A 227 4.42 9.18 2.02
N ALA A 228 5.41 8.90 2.84
CA ALA A 228 5.68 9.65 4.05
C ALA A 228 6.24 11.05 3.69
N PRO A 229 6.00 12.09 4.53
CA PRO A 229 6.35 13.47 4.23
C PRO A 229 7.82 13.67 3.82
N GLU A 230 8.73 12.95 4.45
CA GLU A 230 10.17 13.04 4.19
C GLU A 230 10.60 12.54 2.79
N ARG A 231 9.73 11.80 2.10
CA ARG A 231 10.00 11.27 0.76
C ARG A 231 9.27 11.99 -0.38
N VAL A 232 8.45 13.01 -0.06
CA VAL A 232 7.67 13.76 -1.05
C VAL A 232 8.56 14.33 -2.14
N HIS A 233 9.66 14.99 -1.78
CA HIS A 233 10.59 15.58 -2.75
C HIS A 233 11.20 14.53 -3.69
N PHE A 234 11.53 13.33 -3.18
CA PHE A 234 12.08 12.25 -3.98
C PHE A 234 11.13 11.83 -5.11
N TYR A 235 9.85 11.57 -4.81
CA TYR A 235 8.89 11.12 -5.81
C TYR A 235 8.46 12.24 -6.77
N THR A 236 8.35 13.48 -6.29
CA THR A 236 8.11 14.64 -7.16
C THR A 236 9.23 14.79 -8.19
N ARG A 237 10.49 14.63 -7.79
CA ARG A 237 11.65 14.69 -8.72
C ARG A 237 11.64 13.56 -9.74
N LEU A 238 11.09 12.39 -9.40
CA LEU A 238 10.90 11.29 -10.36
C LEU A 238 9.75 11.53 -11.34
N GLY A 239 8.96 12.61 -11.15
CA GLY A 239 7.86 13.00 -12.03
C GLY A 239 6.51 12.39 -11.68
N PHE A 240 6.37 11.72 -10.53
CA PHE A 240 5.07 11.26 -10.05
C PHE A 240 4.17 12.43 -9.64
N GLU A 241 2.87 12.29 -9.83
CA GLU A 241 1.85 13.28 -9.50
C GLU A 241 1.35 13.10 -8.07
N LYS A 242 1.17 14.22 -7.36
CA LYS A 242 0.42 14.22 -6.09
C LYS A 242 -1.06 14.14 -6.42
N LEU A 243 -1.70 13.04 -6.02
CA LEU A 243 -3.11 12.75 -6.32
C LEU A 243 -4.06 13.02 -5.14
N GLY A 244 -3.53 13.10 -3.91
CA GLY A 244 -4.33 13.30 -2.72
C GLY A 244 -3.51 13.11 -1.45
N GLU A 245 -4.22 12.98 -0.33
CA GLU A 245 -3.60 12.78 0.98
C GLU A 245 -4.51 11.94 1.88
N TYR A 246 -3.93 11.06 2.67
CA TYR A 246 -4.59 10.43 3.79
C TYR A 246 -4.02 10.95 5.11
N ALA A 247 -4.90 11.21 6.07
CA ALA A 247 -4.52 11.59 7.42
C ALA A 247 -4.58 10.38 8.35
N ARG A 248 -3.61 10.29 9.25
CA ARG A 248 -3.60 9.35 10.36
C ARG A 248 -4.02 10.08 11.62
N TYR A 249 -5.05 9.55 12.27
CA TYR A 249 -5.51 9.97 13.58
C TYR A 249 -5.17 8.93 14.63
N GLU A 250 -4.89 9.39 15.84
CA GLU A 250 -4.57 8.55 16.99
C GLU A 250 -5.58 8.76 18.11
N ALA A 251 -5.91 7.66 18.77
CA ALA A 251 -6.81 7.66 19.92
C ALA A 251 -6.20 8.48 21.07
N PRO A 252 -7.04 9.08 21.94
CA PRO A 252 -6.56 9.70 23.17
C PRO A 252 -5.72 8.72 23.98
N ALA A 253 -4.66 9.22 24.64
CA ALA A 253 -3.90 8.43 25.60
C ALA A 253 -4.84 7.94 26.73
N LYS A 254 -4.75 6.67 27.06
CA LYS A 254 -5.52 6.10 28.18
C LYS A 254 -4.93 6.53 29.51
#